data_64c3019ba9eb6b125e5de32cae0462d5
#
_entry.id   64c3019ba9eb6b125e5de32cae0462d5
#
_cell.length_a   1.000
_cell.length_b   1.000
_cell.length_c   1.000
_cell.angle_alpha   90.00
_cell.angle_beta   90.00
_cell.angle_gamma   90.00
#
_symmetry.space_group_name_H-M   'P 1'
#
loop_
_entity.id
_entity.type
_entity.pdbx_description
1 polymer ?
#
loop_
_entity_poly.entity_id
_entity_poly.type
_entity_poly.pdbx_seq_one_letter_code
_entity_poly.pdbx_strand_id
1 'polypeptide(L)'
;PNHPQHLERGSRKLSFGKELWIERSDFAEEPPKGYRRLTLATADKPAMPVRLRHAYVVQATSVEKDSDGKITAVHAEYFAETKSGTDGANSIKTKAAIHWLSVKDALPATIRLYDRLFTVPKPDAGEVDFRELINKNSKTVMQSYVEPSLKDAKPEDRFQFERNGYYVA
;
A
#
# COMPACT_ATOMS: atom_id res chain seq x y z
N PRO A 1 -16.03 1.05 -6.83
CA PRO A 1 -15.88 1.19 -8.29
C PRO A 1 -14.48 0.81 -8.75
N ASN A 2 -14.35 0.35 -9.99
CA ASN A 2 -13.06 0.06 -10.61
C ASN A 2 -12.32 1.35 -11.00
N HIS A 3 -13.05 2.41 -11.28
CA HIS A 3 -12.51 3.73 -11.57
C HIS A 3 -13.35 4.80 -10.87
N PRO A 4 -12.75 5.77 -10.17
CA PRO A 4 -13.51 6.75 -9.38
C PRO A 4 -14.37 7.70 -10.20
N GLN A 5 -13.94 8.03 -11.43
CA GLN A 5 -14.63 8.95 -12.33
C GLN A 5 -15.41 8.25 -13.46
N HIS A 6 -15.21 6.94 -13.68
CA HIS A 6 -15.79 6.14 -14.73
C HIS A 6 -16.58 4.98 -14.13
N LEU A 7 -17.79 5.28 -13.61
CA LEU A 7 -18.63 4.29 -12.95
C LEU A 7 -19.12 3.19 -13.91
N GLU A 8 -19.17 3.48 -15.21
CA GLU A 8 -19.47 2.52 -16.28
C GLU A 8 -18.46 1.37 -16.36
N ARG A 9 -17.26 1.54 -15.80
CA ARG A 9 -16.26 0.47 -15.67
C ARG A 9 -16.59 -0.55 -14.59
N GLY A 10 -17.73 -0.40 -13.92
CA GLY A 10 -18.25 -1.33 -12.93
C GLY A 10 -17.55 -1.25 -11.58
N SER A 11 -17.70 -2.32 -10.81
CA SER A 11 -17.15 -2.43 -9.46
C SER A 11 -16.59 -3.82 -9.21
N ARG A 12 -15.75 -3.92 -8.19
CA ARG A 12 -15.18 -5.17 -7.72
C ARG A 12 -15.51 -5.40 -6.25
N LYS A 13 -15.56 -6.66 -5.86
CA LYS A 13 -15.76 -7.05 -4.47
C LYS A 13 -14.40 -7.16 -3.77
N LEU A 14 -14.33 -6.67 -2.55
CA LEU A 14 -13.19 -6.83 -1.66
C LEU A 14 -13.64 -7.68 -0.46
N SER A 15 -12.94 -8.77 -0.19
CA SER A 15 -13.20 -9.59 1.00
C SER A 15 -12.51 -8.97 2.21
N PHE A 16 -13.26 -8.75 3.28
CA PHE A 16 -12.73 -8.30 4.56
C PHE A 16 -12.62 -9.50 5.48
N GLY A 17 -11.41 -9.80 5.93
CA GLY A 17 -11.10 -10.94 6.78
C GLY A 17 -10.37 -10.54 8.07
N LYS A 18 -9.97 -11.54 8.84
CA LYS A 18 -9.24 -11.32 10.09
C LYS A 18 -7.81 -10.83 9.87
N GLU A 19 -7.20 -11.22 8.76
CA GLU A 19 -5.81 -10.89 8.42
C GLU A 19 -5.77 -10.06 7.15
N LEU A 20 -5.05 -8.95 7.21
CA LEU A 20 -4.94 -7.98 6.14
C LEU A 20 -3.48 -7.60 5.92
N TRP A 21 -3.10 -7.43 4.66
CA TRP A 21 -1.87 -6.76 4.29
C TRP A 21 -2.11 -5.25 4.20
N ILE A 22 -1.19 -4.48 4.77
CA ILE A 22 -1.10 -3.02 4.60
C ILE A 22 0.31 -2.64 4.17
N GLU A 23 0.49 -1.45 3.64
CA GLU A 23 1.82 -0.92 3.34
C GLU A 23 2.62 -0.74 4.64
N ARG A 24 3.90 -1.13 4.62
CA ARG A 24 4.76 -0.96 5.80
C ARG A 24 4.79 0.50 6.30
N SER A 25 4.70 1.45 5.38
CA SER A 25 4.68 2.88 5.67
C SER A 25 3.38 3.39 6.31
N ASP A 26 2.32 2.56 6.35
CA ASP A 26 1.02 2.93 6.90
C ASP A 26 0.89 2.71 8.41
N PHE A 27 1.91 2.12 9.02
CA PHE A 27 2.04 2.00 10.47
C PHE A 27 3.39 2.54 10.95
N ALA A 28 3.36 3.29 12.07
CA ALA A 28 4.56 3.71 12.79
C ALA A 28 4.32 3.59 14.30
N GLU A 29 5.23 2.89 14.99
CA GLU A 29 5.25 2.82 16.46
C GLU A 29 5.72 4.17 17.04
N GLU A 30 6.81 4.70 16.47
CA GLU A 30 7.33 6.03 16.76
C GLU A 30 7.10 6.96 15.55
N PRO A 31 5.95 7.62 15.48
CA PRO A 31 5.58 8.39 14.31
C PRO A 31 6.43 9.68 14.19
N PRO A 32 7.00 9.96 13.02
CA PRO A 32 7.69 11.22 12.78
C PRO A 32 6.70 12.40 12.80
N LYS A 33 7.23 13.61 12.94
CA LYS A 33 6.40 14.83 12.92
C LYS A 33 5.57 14.90 11.62
N GLY A 34 4.28 15.12 11.76
CA GLY A 34 3.36 15.20 10.63
C GLY A 34 2.82 13.84 10.14
N TYR A 35 3.20 12.73 10.75
CA TYR A 35 2.62 11.43 10.43
C TYR A 35 1.11 11.40 10.72
N ARG A 36 0.31 10.85 9.82
CA ARG A 36 -1.16 10.89 9.89
C ARG A 36 -1.82 9.53 9.66
N ARG A 37 -1.04 8.45 9.75
CA ARG A 37 -1.54 7.09 9.54
C ARG A 37 -1.60 6.32 10.85
N LEU A 38 -1.72 5.00 10.79
CA LEU A 38 -1.95 4.14 11.94
C LEU A 38 -0.80 4.19 12.96
N THR A 39 -1.13 4.43 14.23
CA THR A 39 -0.17 4.42 15.35
C THR A 39 -0.79 3.72 16.55
N LEU A 40 0.05 3.29 17.48
CA LEU A 40 -0.39 2.90 18.82
C LEU A 40 -0.71 4.12 19.67
N ALA A 41 -1.47 3.92 20.74
CA ALA A 41 -1.57 4.88 21.83
C ALA A 41 -0.23 4.92 22.59
N THR A 42 0.13 6.12 23.05
CA THR A 42 1.24 6.35 23.99
C THR A 42 0.70 7.00 25.24
N ALA A 43 1.55 7.19 26.27
CA ALA A 43 1.14 7.87 27.50
C ALA A 43 0.56 9.29 27.22
N ASP A 44 1.07 9.97 26.19
CA ASP A 44 0.73 11.36 25.88
C ASP A 44 -0.25 11.53 24.72
N LYS A 45 -0.49 10.48 23.95
CA LYS A 45 -1.29 10.59 22.71
C LYS A 45 -2.15 9.34 22.49
N PRO A 46 -3.43 9.52 22.12
CA PRO A 46 -4.27 8.40 21.73
C PRO A 46 -3.76 7.76 20.43
N ALA A 47 -4.09 6.48 20.23
CA ALA A 47 -3.88 5.80 18.97
C ALA A 47 -4.55 6.57 17.84
N MET A 48 -3.90 6.62 16.69
CA MET A 48 -4.45 7.28 15.50
C MET A 48 -5.17 6.26 14.63
N PRO A 49 -6.52 6.32 14.53
CA PRO A 49 -7.28 5.45 13.67
C PRO A 49 -7.12 5.85 12.20
N VAL A 50 -7.26 4.88 11.32
CA VAL A 50 -7.29 5.08 9.87
C VAL A 50 -8.49 4.39 9.25
N ARG A 51 -8.93 4.88 8.10
CA ARG A 51 -9.90 4.18 7.28
C ARG A 51 -9.18 3.19 6.36
N LEU A 52 -9.58 1.96 6.41
CA LEU A 52 -9.30 1.00 5.34
C LEU A 52 -10.16 1.39 4.14
N ARG A 53 -9.54 1.67 3.00
CA ARG A 53 -10.22 2.21 1.83
C ARG A 53 -11.39 1.32 1.41
N HIS A 54 -12.56 1.92 1.23
CA HIS A 54 -13.83 1.25 0.91
C HIS A 54 -14.31 0.21 1.96
N ALA A 55 -13.73 0.21 3.15
CA ALA A 55 -14.09 -0.73 4.23
C ALA A 55 -14.41 0.01 5.54
N TYR A 56 -13.73 -0.31 6.60
CA TYR A 56 -13.99 0.16 7.95
C TYR A 56 -12.90 1.10 8.46
N VAL A 57 -13.16 1.78 9.55
CA VAL A 57 -12.11 2.40 10.36
C VAL A 57 -11.50 1.33 11.27
N VAL A 58 -10.19 1.38 11.42
CA VAL A 58 -9.43 0.50 12.31
C VAL A 58 -8.49 1.34 13.20
N GLN A 59 -8.19 0.79 14.38
CA GLN A 59 -7.26 1.37 15.35
C GLN A 59 -6.31 0.30 15.85
N ALA A 60 -5.00 0.55 15.82
CA ALA A 60 -4.01 -0.37 16.32
C ALA A 60 -4.07 -0.47 17.85
N THR A 61 -3.96 -1.71 18.36
CA THR A 61 -3.99 -2.03 19.79
C THR A 61 -2.65 -2.53 20.30
N SER A 62 -1.91 -3.30 19.49
CA SER A 62 -0.60 -3.83 19.85
C SER A 62 0.20 -4.22 18.61
N VAL A 63 1.46 -4.60 18.80
CA VAL A 63 2.33 -5.13 17.74
C VAL A 63 3.01 -6.41 18.20
N GLU A 64 3.31 -7.28 17.23
CA GLU A 64 4.24 -8.38 17.41
C GLU A 64 5.58 -8.03 16.79
N LYS A 65 6.67 -8.49 17.42
CA LYS A 65 8.03 -8.28 16.95
C LYS A 65 8.80 -9.61 16.93
N ASP A 66 9.72 -9.71 15.99
CA ASP A 66 10.69 -10.82 15.97
C ASP A 66 11.82 -10.60 16.99
N SER A 67 12.78 -11.54 17.01
CA SER A 67 13.95 -11.50 17.89
C SER A 67 14.84 -10.26 17.68
N ASP A 68 14.78 -9.66 16.50
CA ASP A 68 15.56 -8.48 16.14
C ASP A 68 14.81 -7.16 16.42
N GLY A 69 13.61 -7.27 17.02
CA GLY A 69 12.74 -6.13 17.33
C GLY A 69 11.97 -5.56 16.13
N LYS A 70 12.01 -6.22 14.98
CA LYS A 70 11.27 -5.82 13.80
C LYS A 70 9.80 -6.21 13.93
N ILE A 71 8.91 -5.27 13.62
CA ILE A 71 7.46 -5.52 13.66
C ILE A 71 7.07 -6.52 12.57
N THR A 72 6.45 -7.62 12.98
CA THR A 72 5.95 -8.70 12.12
C THR A 72 4.44 -8.63 11.93
N ALA A 73 3.71 -8.16 12.95
CA ALA A 73 2.26 -7.96 12.87
C ALA A 73 1.80 -6.73 13.66
N VAL A 74 0.68 -6.15 13.25
CA VAL A 74 -0.02 -5.10 13.98
C VAL A 74 -1.42 -5.62 14.29
N HIS A 75 -1.75 -5.73 15.57
CA HIS A 75 -3.10 -6.04 16.00
C HIS A 75 -3.95 -4.78 15.99
N ALA A 76 -5.17 -4.89 15.51
CA ALA A 76 -6.09 -3.78 15.43
C ALA A 76 -7.53 -4.23 15.69
N GLU A 77 -8.31 -3.34 16.26
CA GLU A 77 -9.76 -3.44 16.29
C GLU A 77 -10.37 -2.69 15.09
N TYR A 78 -11.53 -3.14 14.63
CA TYR A 78 -12.30 -2.44 13.61
C TYR A 78 -13.64 -1.97 14.19
N PHE A 79 -14.13 -0.86 13.68
CA PHE A 79 -15.40 -0.27 14.11
C PHE A 79 -16.49 -0.63 13.10
N ALA A 80 -17.35 -1.57 13.45
CA ALA A 80 -18.32 -2.17 12.52
C ALA A 80 -19.31 -1.14 11.94
N GLU A 81 -19.70 -0.14 12.73
CA GLU A 81 -20.61 0.94 12.35
C GLU A 81 -20.03 1.87 11.27
N THR A 82 -18.69 1.88 11.12
CA THR A 82 -17.98 2.77 10.18
C THR A 82 -17.89 2.23 8.75
N LYS A 83 -18.64 1.19 8.41
CA LYS A 83 -18.61 0.60 7.06
C LYS A 83 -18.81 1.67 6.00
N SER A 84 -17.91 1.71 5.01
CA SER A 84 -18.02 2.66 3.90
C SER A 84 -19.33 2.46 3.12
N GLY A 85 -20.03 3.56 2.86
CA GLY A 85 -21.32 3.53 2.15
C GLY A 85 -22.55 3.34 3.06
N THR A 86 -22.40 3.39 4.38
CA THR A 86 -23.50 3.40 5.35
C THR A 86 -23.56 4.74 6.08
N ASP A 87 -24.68 5.02 6.78
CA ASP A 87 -24.89 6.27 7.52
C ASP A 87 -23.82 6.47 8.62
N GLY A 88 -23.35 5.38 9.25
CA GLY A 88 -22.30 5.40 10.25
C GLY A 88 -20.87 5.57 9.71
N ALA A 89 -20.72 5.61 8.39
CA ALA A 89 -19.38 5.63 7.77
C ALA A 89 -18.46 6.73 8.32
N ASN A 90 -19.00 7.88 8.69
CA ASN A 90 -18.23 9.03 9.17
C ASN A 90 -18.37 9.27 10.70
N SER A 91 -18.88 8.31 11.46
CA SER A 91 -19.01 8.39 12.93
C SER A 91 -17.66 8.58 13.62
N ILE A 92 -16.59 8.00 13.06
CA ILE A 92 -15.22 8.18 13.53
C ILE A 92 -14.42 8.95 12.47
N LYS A 93 -13.89 10.12 12.85
CA LYS A 93 -13.07 10.93 11.97
C LYS A 93 -11.65 10.37 11.88
N THR A 94 -11.15 10.19 10.67
CA THR A 94 -9.78 9.74 10.40
C THR A 94 -9.02 10.79 9.59
N LYS A 95 -7.70 10.84 9.76
CA LYS A 95 -6.82 11.75 9.02
C LYS A 95 -6.32 11.15 7.70
N ALA A 96 -6.47 9.86 7.52
CA ALA A 96 -6.02 9.15 6.33
C ALA A 96 -6.91 7.95 6.00
N ALA A 97 -6.93 7.60 4.72
CA ALA A 97 -7.35 6.30 4.24
C ALA A 97 -6.13 5.56 3.71
N ILE A 98 -6.01 4.28 4.06
CA ILE A 98 -4.91 3.42 3.63
C ILE A 98 -5.41 2.30 2.72
N HIS A 99 -4.55 1.83 1.82
CA HIS A 99 -4.81 0.66 1.00
C HIS A 99 -4.60 -0.61 1.85
N TRP A 100 -5.32 -1.67 1.51
CA TRP A 100 -5.24 -2.95 2.20
C TRP A 100 -5.65 -4.08 1.28
N LEU A 101 -5.20 -5.29 1.59
CA LEU A 101 -5.59 -6.52 0.90
C LEU A 101 -5.96 -7.58 1.94
N SER A 102 -6.99 -8.39 1.65
CA SER A 102 -7.25 -9.59 2.44
C SER A 102 -6.16 -10.63 2.19
N VAL A 103 -5.54 -11.15 3.25
CA VAL A 103 -4.54 -12.20 3.14
C VAL A 103 -5.09 -13.43 2.41
N LYS A 104 -6.37 -13.73 2.66
CA LYS A 104 -7.06 -14.88 2.06
C LYS A 104 -7.13 -14.83 0.54
N ASP A 105 -7.33 -13.65 -0.02
CA ASP A 105 -7.67 -13.47 -1.44
C ASP A 105 -6.56 -12.76 -2.24
N ALA A 106 -5.54 -12.22 -1.56
CA ALA A 106 -4.45 -11.52 -2.20
C ALA A 106 -3.68 -12.45 -3.16
N LEU A 107 -3.37 -11.95 -4.34
CA LEU A 107 -2.62 -12.69 -5.35
C LEU A 107 -1.13 -12.32 -5.28
N PRO A 108 -0.22 -13.30 -5.27
CA PRO A 108 1.20 -13.00 -5.36
C PRO A 108 1.52 -12.39 -6.73
N ALA A 109 2.36 -11.36 -6.73
CA ALA A 109 2.78 -10.67 -7.95
C ALA A 109 4.25 -10.27 -7.89
N THR A 110 4.91 -10.36 -9.03
CA THR A 110 6.27 -9.86 -9.21
C THR A 110 6.20 -8.43 -9.75
N ILE A 111 6.67 -7.48 -8.97
CA ILE A 111 6.76 -6.08 -9.36
C ILE A 111 8.17 -5.77 -9.83
N ARG A 112 8.27 -5.13 -11.00
CA ARG A 112 9.52 -4.64 -11.55
C ARG A 112 9.48 -3.12 -11.58
N LEU A 113 10.39 -2.51 -10.84
CA LEU A 113 10.56 -1.05 -10.82
C LEU A 113 11.77 -0.72 -11.69
N TYR A 114 11.59 0.21 -12.61
CA TYR A 114 12.65 0.66 -13.50
C TYR A 114 13.06 2.09 -13.13
N ASP A 115 14.37 2.32 -13.15
CA ASP A 115 14.99 3.64 -13.02
C ASP A 115 15.82 3.91 -14.28
N ARG A 116 16.51 5.03 -14.32
CA ARG A 116 17.38 5.41 -15.43
C ARG A 116 18.41 4.32 -15.71
N LEU A 117 18.54 3.96 -16.98
CA LEU A 117 19.50 2.95 -17.42
C LEU A 117 20.95 3.36 -17.19
N PHE A 118 21.24 4.66 -17.30
CA PHE A 118 22.58 5.22 -17.14
C PHE A 118 22.67 6.17 -15.96
N THR A 119 23.86 6.26 -15.38
CA THR A 119 24.16 7.16 -14.26
C THR A 119 24.29 8.61 -14.71
N VAL A 120 24.44 8.85 -16.02
CA VAL A 120 24.60 10.18 -16.64
C VAL A 120 23.57 10.40 -17.74
N PRO A 121 23.18 11.66 -18.04
CA PRO A 121 22.16 11.98 -19.05
C PRO A 121 22.58 11.67 -20.50
N LYS A 122 23.88 11.70 -20.80
CA LYS A 122 24.44 11.48 -22.15
C LYS A 122 25.61 10.51 -22.06
N PRO A 123 25.33 9.20 -22.04
CA PRO A 123 26.38 8.17 -21.85
C PRO A 123 27.32 8.03 -23.05
N ASP A 124 26.91 8.52 -24.21
CA ASP A 124 27.66 8.48 -25.50
C ASP A 124 28.45 9.76 -25.79
N ALA A 125 28.37 10.76 -24.93
CA ALA A 125 29.03 12.07 -25.17
C ALA A 125 30.44 12.19 -24.59
N GLY A 126 30.98 11.16 -23.96
CA GLY A 126 32.28 11.18 -23.28
C GLY A 126 33.27 10.14 -23.82
N GLU A 127 34.47 10.12 -23.27
CA GLU A 127 35.52 9.14 -23.60
C GLU A 127 35.36 7.80 -22.85
N VAL A 128 34.50 7.77 -21.85
CA VAL A 128 34.22 6.57 -21.04
C VAL A 128 33.27 5.65 -21.80
N ASP A 129 33.57 4.36 -21.83
CA ASP A 129 32.67 3.35 -22.41
C ASP A 129 31.30 3.42 -21.73
N PHE A 130 30.23 3.61 -22.50
CA PHE A 130 28.86 3.72 -21.99
C PHE A 130 28.45 2.55 -21.13
N ARG A 131 29.04 1.36 -21.32
CA ARG A 131 28.79 0.16 -20.49
C ARG A 131 29.23 0.34 -19.04
N GLU A 132 30.26 1.16 -18.78
CA GLU A 132 30.72 1.49 -17.43
C GLU A 132 29.76 2.49 -16.73
N LEU A 133 28.96 3.20 -17.53
CA LEU A 133 27.99 4.18 -17.06
C LEU A 133 26.60 3.56 -16.80
N ILE A 134 26.45 2.23 -16.96
CA ILE A 134 25.18 1.55 -16.69
C ILE A 134 24.87 1.61 -15.21
N ASN A 135 23.65 2.06 -14.90
CA ASN A 135 23.10 2.02 -13.54
C ASN A 135 22.76 0.57 -13.18
N LYS A 136 23.58 -0.04 -12.34
CA LYS A 136 23.37 -1.43 -11.86
C LYS A 136 22.06 -1.62 -11.10
N ASN A 137 21.48 -0.54 -10.58
CA ASN A 137 20.20 -0.52 -9.88
C ASN A 137 19.03 -0.03 -10.76
N SER A 138 19.21 -0.01 -12.09
CA SER A 138 18.18 0.45 -13.04
C SER A 138 16.92 -0.42 -13.06
N LYS A 139 16.97 -1.62 -12.49
CA LYS A 139 15.82 -2.51 -12.32
C LYS A 139 15.84 -3.15 -10.94
N THR A 140 14.78 -2.91 -10.18
CA THR A 140 14.51 -3.61 -8.91
C THR A 140 13.36 -4.58 -9.09
N VAL A 141 13.53 -5.81 -8.62
CA VAL A 141 12.49 -6.84 -8.65
C VAL A 141 12.08 -7.15 -7.22
N MET A 142 10.79 -7.09 -6.95
CA MET A 142 10.23 -7.40 -5.63
C MET A 142 9.01 -8.30 -5.74
N GLN A 143 8.81 -9.15 -4.75
CA GLN A 143 7.59 -9.92 -4.57
C GLN A 143 6.61 -9.09 -3.74
N SER A 144 5.36 -9.06 -4.15
CA SER A 144 4.30 -8.33 -3.50
C SER A 144 2.98 -9.05 -3.65
N TYR A 145 1.91 -8.44 -3.16
CA TYR A 145 0.55 -8.94 -3.32
C TYR A 145 -0.31 -7.87 -3.99
N VAL A 146 -1.28 -8.33 -4.77
CA VAL A 146 -2.23 -7.46 -5.48
C VAL A 146 -3.67 -7.93 -5.25
N GLU A 147 -4.63 -7.07 -5.59
CA GLU A 147 -6.05 -7.41 -5.48
C GLU A 147 -6.43 -8.59 -6.39
N PRO A 148 -7.42 -9.41 -5.99
CA PRO A 148 -7.92 -10.53 -6.80
C PRO A 148 -8.42 -10.12 -8.19
N SER A 149 -8.83 -8.86 -8.34
CA SER A 149 -9.29 -8.30 -9.61
C SER A 149 -8.24 -8.26 -10.71
N LEU A 150 -6.96 -8.42 -10.35
CA LEU A 150 -5.85 -8.47 -11.31
C LEU A 150 -5.57 -9.89 -11.83
N LYS A 151 -6.34 -10.91 -11.38
CA LYS A 151 -6.12 -12.31 -11.79
C LYS A 151 -6.11 -12.50 -13.31
N ASP A 152 -6.99 -11.80 -13.99
CA ASP A 152 -7.20 -11.92 -15.44
C ASP A 152 -6.53 -10.77 -16.22
N ALA A 153 -5.58 -10.06 -15.59
CA ALA A 153 -4.82 -9.00 -16.23
C ALA A 153 -4.05 -9.55 -17.45
N LYS A 154 -4.12 -8.84 -18.55
CA LYS A 154 -3.44 -9.17 -19.80
C LYS A 154 -2.25 -8.25 -20.01
N PRO A 155 -1.27 -8.65 -20.82
CA PRO A 155 -0.21 -7.74 -21.25
C PRO A 155 -0.79 -6.41 -21.76
N GLU A 156 -0.15 -5.30 -21.43
CA GLU A 156 -0.55 -3.93 -21.73
C GLU A 156 -1.72 -3.37 -20.90
N ASP A 157 -2.37 -4.15 -20.03
CA ASP A 157 -3.35 -3.61 -19.09
C ASP A 157 -2.66 -2.65 -18.11
N ARG A 158 -3.29 -1.49 -17.88
CA ARG A 158 -2.74 -0.40 -17.06
C ARG A 158 -3.49 -0.26 -15.76
N PHE A 159 -2.73 -0.13 -14.68
CA PHE A 159 -3.24 -0.03 -13.32
C PHE A 159 -2.62 1.15 -12.61
N GLN A 160 -3.41 1.79 -11.76
CA GLN A 160 -2.91 2.72 -10.76
C GLN A 160 -2.88 2.01 -9.40
N PHE A 161 -1.68 1.79 -8.87
CA PHE A 161 -1.51 1.37 -7.49
C PHE A 161 -1.45 2.63 -6.64
N GLU A 162 -2.49 2.78 -5.84
CA GLU A 162 -2.72 4.01 -5.12
C GLU A 162 -1.52 4.37 -4.23
N ARG A 163 -1.06 5.62 -4.33
CA ARG A 163 0.14 6.16 -3.67
C ARG A 163 1.48 5.56 -4.13
N ASN A 164 1.47 4.48 -4.90
CA ASN A 164 2.69 3.82 -5.39
C ASN A 164 3.04 4.22 -6.82
N GLY A 165 2.07 4.34 -7.71
CA GLY A 165 2.31 4.75 -9.09
C GLY A 165 1.43 4.04 -10.12
N TYR A 166 1.84 4.16 -11.38
CA TYR A 166 1.17 3.54 -12.51
C TYR A 166 1.99 2.35 -12.99
N TYR A 167 1.30 1.25 -13.22
CA TYR A 167 1.91 -0.02 -13.60
C TYR A 167 1.24 -0.58 -14.84
N VAL A 168 1.98 -1.42 -15.55
CA VAL A 168 1.49 -2.17 -16.71
C VAL A 168 1.77 -3.66 -16.49
N ALA A 169 0.83 -4.49 -16.87
CA ALA A 169 0.99 -5.93 -16.84
C ALA A 169 1.87 -6.43 -18.00
#